data_0f9f77b9311fb52b51a56e09a54aff0c
#
_entry.id   0f9f77b9311fb52b51a56e09a54aff0c
#
_cell.length_a   1.000
_cell.length_b   1.000
_cell.length_c   1.000
_cell.angle_alpha   90.00
_cell.angle_beta   90.00
_cell.angle_gamma   90.00
#
_symmetry.space_group_name_H-M   'P 1'
#
loop_
_entity.id
_entity.type
_entity.pdbx_description
1 polymer ?
#
loop_
_entity_poly.entity_id
_entity_poly.type
_entity_poly.pdbx_seq_one_letter_code
_entity_poly.pdbx_strand_id
1 'polypeptide(L)'
;MYNFTACIVTYNTKHDELRKIIGCFQKIGIRFKLWISDNSEKDELREVIKGFSDDRIEYIFNNSNDGFGAGHNVVIKKLILGEVKSEFHLMVNADVFFEENTIEKIVEYMRENKDIGQIGPKIYGVDGEVTKSCRLFPSPMNLIFRRFLPIKAIVDKLDYDYEMKWYDYEKIIDVPILSGCFIFVRTDVLKEICGFDKRYFMYMEDYDLCRQIGKKYRVVFYPEAKIIHEHGKASYKSWKMMMMHVKSAIKYFNKWGWFFDKERKEKNIECMKKYKK
;
A
#
# COMPACT_ATOMS: atom_id res chain seq x y z
N MET A 1 18.99 -9.82 12.91
CA MET A 1 17.82 -8.92 12.69
C MET A 1 18.03 -8.17 11.38
N TYR A 2 17.00 -8.07 10.55
CA TYR A 2 17.02 -7.31 9.30
C TYR A 2 16.67 -5.83 9.57
N ASN A 3 17.21 -4.91 8.75
CA ASN A 3 16.76 -3.52 8.76
C ASN A 3 15.30 -3.43 8.30
N PHE A 4 15.00 -4.17 7.23
CA PHE A 4 13.63 -4.39 6.80
C PHE A 4 13.45 -5.75 6.15
N THR A 5 12.22 -6.19 6.09
CA THR A 5 11.77 -7.30 5.25
C THR A 5 10.81 -6.77 4.20
N ALA A 6 10.64 -7.50 3.10
CA ALA A 6 9.70 -7.13 2.05
C ALA A 6 8.87 -8.31 1.57
N CYS A 7 7.68 -8.02 1.08
CA CYS A 7 6.83 -8.98 0.40
C CYS A 7 6.24 -8.36 -0.87
N ILE A 8 6.36 -9.08 -1.97
CA ILE A 8 5.66 -8.81 -3.23
C ILE A 8 4.64 -9.93 -3.42
N VAL A 9 3.36 -9.57 -3.55
CA VAL A 9 2.31 -10.53 -3.91
C VAL A 9 2.16 -10.54 -5.42
N THR A 10 2.22 -11.73 -6.01
CA THR A 10 2.06 -11.94 -7.45
C THR A 10 0.80 -12.74 -7.76
N TYR A 11 0.20 -12.48 -8.93
CA TYR A 11 -0.89 -13.26 -9.51
C TYR A 11 -0.85 -13.12 -11.02
N ASN A 12 -0.40 -14.16 -11.71
CA ASN A 12 -0.17 -14.16 -13.17
C ASN A 12 0.72 -12.98 -13.62
N THR A 13 1.69 -12.61 -12.79
CA THR A 13 2.59 -11.47 -13.01
C THR A 13 3.58 -11.81 -14.13
N LYS A 14 3.81 -10.85 -15.02
CA LYS A 14 4.78 -11.01 -16.10
C LYS A 14 6.19 -11.15 -15.55
N HIS A 15 6.97 -12.05 -16.14
CA HIS A 15 8.35 -12.29 -15.72
C HIS A 15 9.21 -11.02 -15.77
N ASP A 16 9.02 -10.17 -16.79
CA ASP A 16 9.81 -8.94 -16.94
C ASP A 16 9.51 -7.89 -15.87
N GLU A 17 8.24 -7.75 -15.46
CA GLU A 17 7.86 -6.87 -14.33
C GLU A 17 8.55 -7.34 -13.05
N LEU A 18 8.49 -8.66 -12.78
CA LEU A 18 9.14 -9.23 -11.61
C LEU A 18 10.68 -9.09 -11.66
N ARG A 19 11.30 -9.28 -12.84
CA ARG A 19 12.74 -9.05 -13.02
C ARG A 19 13.15 -7.61 -12.73
N LYS A 20 12.39 -6.65 -13.20
CA LYS A 20 12.66 -5.21 -12.96
C LYS A 20 12.64 -4.87 -11.47
N ILE A 21 11.59 -5.26 -10.74
CA ILE A 21 11.50 -4.91 -9.31
C ILE A 21 12.58 -5.65 -8.50
N ILE A 22 12.86 -6.93 -8.79
CA ILE A 22 13.95 -7.65 -8.13
C ILE A 22 15.28 -6.93 -8.36
N GLY A 23 15.54 -6.43 -9.57
CA GLY A 23 16.71 -5.62 -9.88
C GLY A 23 16.82 -4.35 -9.02
N CYS A 24 15.70 -3.73 -8.63
CA CYS A 24 15.71 -2.63 -7.66
C CYS A 24 16.16 -3.11 -6.26
N PHE A 25 15.64 -4.24 -5.81
CA PHE A 25 16.03 -4.80 -4.50
C PHE A 25 17.50 -5.22 -4.46
N GLN A 26 18.05 -5.76 -5.53
CA GLN A 26 19.47 -6.17 -5.59
C GLN A 26 20.45 -5.04 -5.34
N LYS A 27 20.07 -3.79 -5.64
CA LYS A 27 20.89 -2.58 -5.44
C LYS A 27 20.85 -2.04 -4.01
N ILE A 28 19.98 -2.55 -3.15
CA ILE A 28 19.82 -2.09 -1.77
C ILE A 28 21.05 -2.48 -0.95
N GLY A 29 21.69 -1.49 -0.30
CA GLY A 29 22.90 -1.67 0.47
C GLY A 29 22.70 -2.12 1.92
N ILE A 30 21.48 -2.02 2.46
CA ILE A 30 21.18 -2.42 3.86
C ILE A 30 20.64 -3.85 3.92
N ARG A 31 20.72 -4.46 5.10
CA ARG A 31 20.32 -5.87 5.30
C ARG A 31 18.81 -6.04 5.21
N PHE A 32 18.34 -6.82 4.22
CA PHE A 32 16.93 -7.14 4.03
C PHE A 32 16.68 -8.62 3.70
N LYS A 33 15.40 -9.01 3.72
CA LYS A 33 14.89 -10.27 3.17
C LYS A 33 13.64 -9.98 2.36
N LEU A 34 13.56 -10.49 1.14
CA LEU A 34 12.42 -10.34 0.23
C LEU A 34 11.71 -11.68 0.04
N TRP A 35 10.39 -11.68 0.15
CA TRP A 35 9.54 -12.80 -0.25
C TRP A 35 8.70 -12.43 -1.47
N ILE A 36 8.68 -13.35 -2.42
CA ILE A 36 7.71 -13.34 -3.52
C ILE A 36 6.62 -14.32 -3.15
N SER A 37 5.44 -13.82 -2.78
CA SER A 37 4.27 -14.59 -2.37
C SER A 37 3.33 -14.73 -3.56
N ASP A 38 3.33 -15.91 -4.19
CA ASP A 38 2.64 -16.14 -5.45
C ASP A 38 1.28 -16.81 -5.24
N ASN A 39 0.24 -16.07 -5.60
CA ASN A 39 -1.16 -16.49 -5.54
C ASN A 39 -1.63 -17.10 -6.88
N SER A 40 -0.75 -17.30 -7.85
CA SER A 40 -1.09 -17.86 -9.16
C SER A 40 -1.56 -19.30 -9.06
N GLU A 41 -2.31 -19.76 -10.07
CA GLU A 41 -2.81 -21.13 -10.15
C GLU A 41 -1.69 -22.13 -10.56
N LYS A 42 -0.62 -21.62 -11.19
CA LYS A 42 0.52 -22.40 -11.66
C LYS A 42 1.82 -21.85 -11.09
N ASP A 43 2.72 -22.73 -10.74
CA ASP A 43 4.04 -22.43 -10.17
C ASP A 43 5.07 -22.08 -11.27
N GLU A 44 4.77 -21.05 -12.07
CA GLU A 44 5.61 -20.67 -13.22
C GLU A 44 6.78 -19.73 -12.82
N LEU A 45 6.68 -19.06 -11.66
CA LEU A 45 7.69 -18.09 -11.22
C LEU A 45 8.88 -18.72 -10.48
N ARG A 46 8.78 -19.97 -10.04
CA ARG A 46 9.82 -20.65 -9.25
C ARG A 46 11.18 -20.65 -9.94
N GLU A 47 11.21 -21.05 -11.21
CA GLU A 47 12.46 -21.10 -11.97
C GLU A 47 12.99 -19.70 -12.31
N VAL A 48 12.10 -18.73 -12.49
CA VAL A 48 12.49 -17.33 -12.68
C VAL A 48 13.21 -16.80 -11.46
N ILE A 49 12.67 -17.07 -10.26
CA ILE A 49 13.26 -16.61 -8.99
C ILE A 49 14.58 -17.31 -8.69
N LYS A 50 14.68 -18.61 -8.90
CA LYS A 50 15.95 -19.35 -8.76
C LYS A 50 17.06 -18.77 -9.63
N GLY A 51 16.72 -18.28 -10.83
CA GLY A 51 17.68 -17.69 -11.76
C GLY A 51 18.40 -16.44 -11.24
N PHE A 52 17.88 -15.77 -10.19
CA PHE A 52 18.56 -14.61 -9.59
C PHE A 52 19.76 -14.98 -8.71
N SER A 53 19.81 -16.22 -8.20
CA SER A 53 20.90 -16.71 -7.32
C SER A 53 21.20 -15.76 -6.13
N ASP A 54 20.17 -15.12 -5.55
CA ASP A 54 20.26 -14.17 -4.44
C ASP A 54 19.60 -14.79 -3.21
N ASP A 55 20.37 -15.10 -2.18
CA ASP A 55 19.93 -15.74 -0.93
C ASP A 55 19.02 -14.84 -0.08
N ARG A 56 18.99 -13.53 -0.38
CA ARG A 56 18.06 -12.58 0.24
C ARG A 56 16.64 -12.73 -0.27
N ILE A 57 16.42 -13.44 -1.39
CA ILE A 57 15.11 -13.60 -2.05
C ILE A 57 14.58 -15.00 -1.84
N GLU A 58 13.34 -15.11 -1.38
CA GLU A 58 12.64 -16.37 -1.15
C GLU A 58 11.30 -16.39 -1.88
N TYR A 59 10.96 -17.52 -2.47
CA TYR A 59 9.72 -17.70 -3.20
C TYR A 59 8.77 -18.60 -2.42
N ILE A 60 7.50 -18.18 -2.32
CA ILE A 60 6.42 -18.93 -1.69
C ILE A 60 5.30 -19.10 -2.73
N PHE A 61 5.01 -20.33 -3.11
CA PHE A 61 3.86 -20.65 -3.93
C PHE A 61 2.67 -20.98 -3.03
N ASN A 62 1.62 -20.13 -3.05
CA ASN A 62 0.47 -20.30 -2.17
C ASN A 62 -0.53 -21.34 -2.69
N ASN A 63 -0.50 -21.65 -3.98
CA ASN A 63 -1.46 -22.52 -4.65
C ASN A 63 -2.93 -22.13 -4.36
N SER A 64 -3.17 -20.85 -4.11
CA SER A 64 -4.50 -20.28 -3.84
C SER A 64 -4.47 -18.78 -4.12
N ASN A 65 -5.60 -18.20 -4.49
CA ASN A 65 -5.77 -16.76 -4.59
C ASN A 65 -6.82 -16.28 -3.59
N ASP A 66 -6.39 -16.02 -2.37
CA ASP A 66 -7.23 -15.48 -1.30
C ASP A 66 -7.21 -13.95 -1.24
N GLY A 67 -6.57 -13.30 -2.21
CA GLY A 67 -6.48 -11.87 -2.39
C GLY A 67 -5.17 -11.23 -1.97
N PHE A 68 -5.05 -9.92 -2.20
CA PHE A 68 -3.83 -9.15 -2.00
C PHE A 68 -3.35 -9.19 -0.54
N GLY A 69 -4.21 -8.79 0.40
CA GLY A 69 -3.87 -8.77 1.82
C GLY A 69 -3.54 -10.17 2.38
N ALA A 70 -4.22 -11.20 1.88
CA ALA A 70 -3.96 -12.59 2.29
C ALA A 70 -2.57 -13.06 1.86
N GLY A 71 -2.15 -12.75 0.62
CA GLY A 71 -0.81 -13.06 0.12
C GLY A 71 0.28 -12.39 0.98
N HIS A 72 0.12 -11.13 1.36
CA HIS A 72 1.04 -10.45 2.28
C HIS A 72 1.03 -11.05 3.69
N ASN A 73 -0.13 -11.46 4.18
CA ASN A 73 -0.28 -12.04 5.50
C ASN A 73 0.49 -13.37 5.67
N VAL A 74 0.80 -14.08 4.59
CA VAL A 74 1.68 -15.28 4.63
C VAL A 74 3.03 -14.91 5.22
N VAL A 75 3.62 -13.79 4.79
CA VAL A 75 4.91 -13.31 5.30
C VAL A 75 4.75 -12.57 6.63
N ILE A 76 3.73 -11.74 6.79
CA ILE A 76 3.46 -11.01 8.05
C ILE A 76 3.31 -12.00 9.21
N LYS A 77 2.71 -13.17 9.00
CA LYS A 77 2.59 -14.22 10.00
C LYS A 77 3.95 -14.69 10.52
N LYS A 78 4.98 -14.81 9.65
CA LYS A 78 6.36 -15.16 10.07
C LYS A 78 6.95 -14.10 11.01
N LEU A 79 6.65 -12.81 10.76
CA LEU A 79 7.07 -11.70 11.63
C LEU A 79 6.35 -11.75 13.00
N ILE A 80 5.03 -12.00 12.97
CA ILE A 80 4.21 -12.10 14.20
C ILE A 80 4.66 -13.25 15.09
N LEU A 81 4.94 -14.41 14.49
CA LEU A 81 5.42 -15.60 15.21
C LEU A 81 6.89 -15.49 15.65
N GLY A 82 7.61 -14.43 15.24
CA GLY A 82 9.01 -14.24 15.60
C GLY A 82 9.98 -15.16 14.86
N GLU A 83 9.53 -15.88 13.83
CA GLU A 83 10.37 -16.70 12.95
C GLU A 83 11.42 -15.83 12.24
N VAL A 84 11.05 -14.58 11.95
CA VAL A 84 11.93 -13.57 11.35
C VAL A 84 11.87 -12.28 12.16
N LYS A 85 13.04 -11.69 12.42
CA LYS A 85 13.17 -10.41 13.16
C LYS A 85 13.60 -9.28 12.21
N SER A 86 12.79 -8.24 12.15
CA SER A 86 12.99 -7.05 11.31
C SER A 86 12.50 -5.80 12.01
N GLU A 87 13.12 -4.64 11.74
CA GLU A 87 12.65 -3.34 12.24
C GLU A 87 11.40 -2.90 11.49
N PHE A 88 11.42 -3.06 10.16
CA PHE A 88 10.37 -2.61 9.26
C PHE A 88 9.94 -3.71 8.31
N HIS A 89 8.77 -3.54 7.70
CA HIS A 89 8.25 -4.42 6.66
C HIS A 89 7.69 -3.59 5.50
N LEU A 90 8.10 -3.93 4.29
CA LEU A 90 7.62 -3.36 3.04
C LEU A 90 6.66 -4.32 2.36
N MET A 91 5.45 -3.87 2.07
CA MET A 91 4.50 -4.52 1.18
C MET A 91 4.44 -3.68 -0.10
N VAL A 92 4.77 -4.29 -1.23
CA VAL A 92 4.94 -3.55 -2.50
C VAL A 92 4.42 -4.36 -3.68
N ASN A 93 3.84 -3.65 -4.66
CA ASN A 93 3.38 -4.23 -5.91
C ASN A 93 4.55 -4.60 -6.83
N ALA A 94 4.35 -5.60 -7.69
CA ALA A 94 5.35 -6.05 -8.66
C ALA A 94 5.67 -5.02 -9.76
N ASP A 95 4.80 -4.05 -9.99
CA ASP A 95 4.91 -2.98 -10.99
C ASP A 95 5.38 -1.64 -10.39
N VAL A 96 6.02 -1.68 -9.21
CA VAL A 96 6.64 -0.53 -8.54
C VAL A 96 8.14 -0.61 -8.67
N PHE A 97 8.77 0.49 -9.09
CA PHE A 97 10.23 0.59 -9.23
C PHE A 97 10.75 1.79 -8.45
N PHE A 98 11.98 1.67 -7.93
CA PHE A 98 12.63 2.70 -7.15
C PHE A 98 14.14 2.72 -7.40
N GLU A 99 14.73 3.90 -7.20
CA GLU A 99 16.16 4.13 -7.35
C GLU A 99 16.94 3.72 -6.09
N GLU A 100 18.26 3.70 -6.21
CA GLU A 100 19.19 3.50 -5.10
C GLU A 100 18.93 4.50 -3.97
N ASN A 101 19.14 4.07 -2.73
CA ASN A 101 18.94 4.85 -1.51
C ASN A 101 17.48 5.26 -1.19
N THR A 102 16.48 4.86 -1.99
CA THR A 102 15.08 5.16 -1.68
C THR A 102 14.63 4.51 -0.37
N ILE A 103 14.97 3.24 -0.19
CA ILE A 103 14.60 2.48 1.02
C ILE A 103 15.45 2.93 2.23
N GLU A 104 16.72 3.17 2.01
CA GLU A 104 17.65 3.65 3.03
C GLU A 104 17.19 4.97 3.66
N LYS A 105 16.77 5.94 2.85
CA LYS A 105 16.18 7.21 3.30
C LYS A 105 14.94 7.01 4.16
N ILE A 106 14.05 6.09 3.75
CA ILE A 106 12.84 5.76 4.50
C ILE A 106 13.20 5.14 5.85
N VAL A 107 14.12 4.18 5.87
CA VAL A 107 14.58 3.50 7.10
C VAL A 107 15.18 4.50 8.09
N GLU A 108 16.08 5.39 7.61
CA GLU A 108 16.71 6.42 8.41
C GLU A 108 15.67 7.38 9.01
N TYR A 109 14.80 7.94 8.17
CA TYR A 109 13.77 8.84 8.61
C TYR A 109 12.81 8.21 9.64
N MET A 110 12.41 6.95 9.45
CA MET A 110 11.57 6.25 10.42
C MET A 110 12.30 5.92 11.72
N ARG A 111 13.63 5.72 11.72
CA ARG A 111 14.42 5.52 12.95
C ARG A 111 14.46 6.77 13.81
N GLU A 112 14.56 7.93 13.18
CA GLU A 112 14.54 9.24 13.85
C GLU A 112 13.14 9.61 14.38
N ASN A 113 12.09 9.13 13.71
CA ASN A 113 10.68 9.46 14.01
C ASN A 113 9.92 8.22 14.49
N LYS A 114 10.07 7.86 15.76
CA LYS A 114 9.53 6.60 16.33
C LYS A 114 8.00 6.55 16.42
N ASP A 115 7.33 7.69 16.35
CA ASP A 115 5.88 7.86 16.35
C ASP A 115 5.23 7.56 14.98
N ILE A 116 6.05 7.39 13.92
CA ILE A 116 5.56 7.00 12.60
C ILE A 116 5.35 5.48 12.55
N GLY A 117 4.10 5.07 12.31
CA GLY A 117 3.74 3.66 12.10
C GLY A 117 3.86 3.24 10.65
N GLN A 118 3.47 4.12 9.71
CA GLN A 118 3.50 3.87 8.27
C GLN A 118 4.00 5.09 7.52
N ILE A 119 4.77 4.85 6.46
CA ILE A 119 5.28 5.88 5.56
C ILE A 119 5.06 5.48 4.10
N GLY A 120 4.79 6.45 3.24
CA GLY A 120 4.66 6.26 1.80
C GLY A 120 5.41 7.33 1.01
N PRO A 121 6.03 6.95 -0.12
CA PRO A 121 6.84 7.82 -0.95
C PRO A 121 6.00 8.67 -1.91
N LYS A 122 6.67 9.61 -2.58
CA LYS A 122 6.15 10.31 -3.76
C LYS A 122 6.12 9.34 -4.94
N ILE A 123 4.96 9.18 -5.56
CA ILE A 123 4.74 8.23 -6.64
C ILE A 123 4.66 8.98 -7.96
N TYR A 124 5.44 8.52 -8.93
CA TYR A 124 5.38 8.97 -10.31
C TYR A 124 4.75 7.90 -11.20
N GLY A 125 3.99 8.33 -12.20
CA GLY A 125 3.60 7.48 -13.32
C GLY A 125 4.77 7.30 -14.30
N VAL A 126 4.60 6.40 -15.27
CA VAL A 126 5.59 6.23 -16.37
C VAL A 126 5.72 7.46 -17.26
N ASP A 127 4.74 8.35 -17.24
CA ASP A 127 4.74 9.63 -17.91
C ASP A 127 5.52 10.73 -17.17
N GLY A 128 6.08 10.40 -15.99
CA GLY A 128 6.80 11.33 -15.12
C GLY A 128 5.88 12.23 -14.27
N GLU A 129 4.56 12.12 -14.41
CA GLU A 129 3.61 12.91 -13.64
C GLU A 129 3.42 12.36 -12.22
N VAL A 130 3.18 13.27 -11.27
CA VAL A 130 2.94 12.90 -9.87
C VAL A 130 1.56 12.25 -9.72
N THR A 131 1.54 11.00 -9.28
CA THR A 131 0.31 10.30 -8.93
C THR A 131 -0.22 10.77 -7.58
N LYS A 132 -1.47 11.20 -7.54
CA LYS A 132 -2.13 11.58 -6.28
C LYS A 132 -2.37 10.33 -5.42
N SER A 133 -1.46 10.05 -4.49
CA SER A 133 -1.40 8.83 -3.69
C SER A 133 -1.98 8.97 -2.27
N CYS A 134 -2.21 10.19 -1.82
CA CYS A 134 -2.81 10.49 -0.52
C CYS A 134 -4.32 10.62 -0.62
N ARG A 135 -5.05 10.19 0.42
CA ARG A 135 -6.53 10.28 0.47
C ARG A 135 -6.99 10.67 1.87
N LEU A 136 -8.11 11.36 1.93
CA LEU A 136 -8.90 11.46 3.16
C LEU A 136 -9.64 10.14 3.41
N PHE A 137 -10.15 9.92 4.62
CA PHE A 137 -11.05 8.78 4.85
C PHE A 137 -12.34 8.94 4.02
N PRO A 138 -12.72 7.91 3.25
CA PRO A 138 -13.83 7.99 2.32
C PRO A 138 -15.18 8.02 3.02
N SER A 139 -16.14 8.70 2.41
CA SER A 139 -17.56 8.55 2.66
C SER A 139 -18.18 7.55 1.67
N PRO A 140 -19.38 7.00 1.94
CA PRO A 140 -20.12 6.21 0.96
C PRO A 140 -20.33 6.95 -0.37
N MET A 141 -20.46 8.28 -0.29
CA MET A 141 -20.57 9.14 -1.45
C MET A 141 -19.33 9.05 -2.36
N ASN A 142 -18.13 9.08 -1.77
CA ASN A 142 -16.87 9.01 -2.53
C ASN A 142 -16.62 7.66 -3.19
N LEU A 143 -17.04 6.53 -2.60
CA LEU A 143 -16.69 5.21 -3.13
C LEU A 143 -17.80 4.54 -3.93
N ILE A 144 -19.06 4.76 -3.54
CA ILE A 144 -20.22 4.05 -4.10
C ILE A 144 -21.08 4.99 -4.92
N PHE A 145 -21.67 6.00 -4.27
CA PHE A 145 -22.74 6.80 -4.87
C PHE A 145 -22.27 7.71 -6.00
N ARG A 146 -21.02 8.23 -5.96
CA ARG A 146 -20.49 9.10 -7.05
C ARG A 146 -20.55 8.46 -8.43
N ARG A 147 -20.50 7.12 -8.50
CA ARG A 147 -20.55 6.37 -9.77
C ARG A 147 -21.91 6.41 -10.42
N PHE A 148 -22.96 6.75 -9.66
CA PHE A 148 -24.33 6.85 -10.11
C PHE A 148 -24.81 8.31 -10.23
N LEU A 149 -23.94 9.28 -9.90
CA LEU A 149 -24.28 10.72 -10.02
C LEU A 149 -24.03 11.19 -11.46
N PRO A 150 -25.04 11.71 -12.16
CA PRO A 150 -24.88 12.18 -13.53
C PRO A 150 -24.21 13.56 -13.64
N ILE A 151 -23.99 14.24 -12.51
CA ILE A 151 -23.50 15.63 -12.47
C ILE A 151 -22.00 15.64 -12.19
N LYS A 152 -21.19 15.76 -13.25
CA LYS A 152 -19.73 15.77 -13.19
C LYS A 152 -19.16 16.79 -12.20
N ALA A 153 -19.70 18.02 -12.17
CA ALA A 153 -19.21 19.07 -11.28
C ALA A 153 -19.32 18.71 -9.78
N ILE A 154 -20.37 17.98 -9.38
CA ILE A 154 -20.51 17.49 -8.02
C ILE A 154 -19.49 16.38 -7.73
N VAL A 155 -19.29 15.46 -8.67
CA VAL A 155 -18.30 14.38 -8.55
C VAL A 155 -16.89 14.97 -8.45
N ASP A 156 -16.54 15.92 -9.30
CA ASP A 156 -15.23 16.58 -9.31
C ASP A 156 -14.94 17.30 -7.99
N LYS A 157 -15.94 17.94 -7.38
CA LYS A 157 -15.82 18.59 -6.06
C LYS A 157 -15.63 17.58 -4.94
N LEU A 158 -16.38 16.47 -4.95
CA LEU A 158 -16.24 15.38 -3.98
C LEU A 158 -14.87 14.73 -4.07
N ASP A 159 -14.36 14.53 -5.29
CA ASP A 159 -13.07 13.93 -5.55
C ASP A 159 -11.91 14.88 -5.24
N TYR A 160 -12.09 16.20 -5.42
CA TYR A 160 -11.07 17.20 -5.14
C TYR A 160 -10.58 17.14 -3.68
N ASP A 161 -11.50 17.07 -2.73
CA ASP A 161 -11.15 16.97 -1.32
C ASP A 161 -10.68 15.55 -0.94
N TYR A 162 -11.44 14.54 -1.34
CA TYR A 162 -11.15 13.15 -1.01
C TYR A 162 -9.80 12.67 -1.53
N GLU A 163 -9.46 13.00 -2.79
CA GLU A 163 -8.19 12.66 -3.43
C GLU A 163 -7.06 13.66 -3.12
N MET A 164 -7.29 14.60 -2.18
CA MET A 164 -6.34 15.62 -1.79
C MET A 164 -5.70 16.33 -3.00
N LYS A 165 -6.52 16.65 -4.05
CA LYS A 165 -6.04 17.29 -5.28
C LYS A 165 -5.49 18.70 -5.05
N TRP A 166 -5.83 19.31 -3.92
CA TRP A 166 -5.32 20.59 -3.45
C TRP A 166 -3.89 20.53 -2.92
N TYR A 167 -3.34 19.32 -2.67
CA TYR A 167 -2.01 19.15 -2.14
C TYR A 167 -0.96 19.03 -3.26
N ASP A 168 0.19 19.73 -3.10
CA ASP A 168 1.26 19.84 -4.10
C ASP A 168 2.25 18.66 -4.11
N TYR A 169 2.23 17.81 -3.08
CA TYR A 169 3.13 16.66 -2.92
C TYR A 169 4.62 17.04 -2.76
N GLU A 170 4.92 18.24 -2.24
CA GLU A 170 6.31 18.71 -2.05
C GLU A 170 6.79 18.66 -0.59
N LYS A 171 5.89 18.51 0.37
CA LYS A 171 6.22 18.53 1.80
C LYS A 171 5.85 17.23 2.49
N ILE A 172 6.49 16.98 3.63
CA ILE A 172 6.12 15.86 4.52
C ILE A 172 4.82 16.25 5.25
N ILE A 173 3.82 15.37 5.18
CA ILE A 173 2.53 15.57 5.86
C ILE A 173 2.01 14.28 6.46
N ASP A 174 1.23 14.45 7.53
CA ASP A 174 0.39 13.36 8.06
C ASP A 174 -0.89 13.24 7.21
N VAL A 175 -1.21 12.03 6.82
CA VAL A 175 -2.37 11.78 5.95
C VAL A 175 -3.23 10.64 6.49
N PRO A 176 -4.55 10.66 6.30
CA PRO A 176 -5.40 9.55 6.71
C PRO A 176 -5.11 8.25 5.98
N ILE A 177 -4.82 8.31 4.67
CA ILE A 177 -4.62 7.14 3.81
C ILE A 177 -3.48 7.39 2.82
N LEU A 178 -2.61 6.39 2.67
CA LEU A 178 -1.62 6.25 1.62
C LEU A 178 -2.02 5.15 0.63
N SER A 179 -1.51 5.24 -0.59
CA SER A 179 -1.72 4.22 -1.62
C SER A 179 -1.16 2.86 -1.21
N GLY A 180 -1.90 1.80 -1.52
CA GLY A 180 -1.53 0.41 -1.23
C GLY A 180 -0.40 -0.16 -2.09
N CYS A 181 0.07 0.55 -3.13
CA CYS A 181 1.12 0.02 -4.01
C CYS A 181 2.51 -0.04 -3.35
N PHE A 182 2.74 0.76 -2.30
CA PHE A 182 3.97 0.78 -1.52
C PHE A 182 3.63 1.15 -0.07
N ILE A 183 3.68 0.16 0.81
CA ILE A 183 3.33 0.29 2.22
C ILE A 183 4.54 -0.09 3.06
N PHE A 184 5.24 0.90 3.62
CA PHE A 184 6.37 0.68 4.50
C PHE A 184 5.95 0.92 5.96
N VAL A 185 6.03 -0.11 6.79
CA VAL A 185 5.44 -0.12 8.13
C VAL A 185 6.46 -0.60 9.17
N ARG A 186 6.39 -0.06 10.37
CA ARG A 186 7.12 -0.56 11.53
C ARG A 186 6.61 -1.96 11.89
N THR A 187 7.51 -2.93 12.02
CA THR A 187 7.13 -4.34 12.24
C THR A 187 6.30 -4.54 13.50
N ASP A 188 6.62 -3.83 14.58
CA ASP A 188 5.87 -3.98 15.83
C ASP A 188 4.44 -3.45 15.70
N VAL A 189 4.22 -2.43 14.86
CA VAL A 189 2.86 -1.95 14.51
C VAL A 189 2.08 -3.02 13.75
N LEU A 190 2.71 -3.71 12.78
CA LEU A 190 2.07 -4.84 12.08
C LEU A 190 1.70 -6.00 13.01
N LYS A 191 2.55 -6.29 14.00
CA LYS A 191 2.25 -7.31 15.02
C LYS A 191 1.04 -6.91 15.85
N GLU A 192 0.97 -5.64 16.26
CA GLU A 192 -0.12 -5.12 17.08
C GLU A 192 -1.48 -5.21 16.36
N ILE A 193 -1.51 -4.86 15.07
CA ILE A 193 -2.75 -4.89 14.26
C ILE A 193 -3.01 -6.24 13.58
N CYS A 194 -2.11 -7.22 13.74
CA CYS A 194 -2.19 -8.55 13.12
C CYS A 194 -2.24 -8.55 11.59
N GLY A 195 -1.60 -7.56 10.94
CA GLY A 195 -1.54 -7.45 9.49
C GLY A 195 -2.84 -7.00 8.82
N PHE A 196 -3.06 -7.47 7.58
CA PHE A 196 -4.28 -7.14 6.82
C PHE A 196 -5.51 -7.90 7.32
N ASP A 197 -6.64 -7.22 7.32
CA ASP A 197 -7.94 -7.81 7.63
C ASP A 197 -8.40 -8.75 6.50
N LYS A 198 -8.59 -10.01 6.81
CA LYS A 198 -8.93 -11.08 5.86
C LYS A 198 -10.29 -10.94 5.18
N ARG A 199 -11.15 -10.02 5.62
CA ARG A 199 -12.44 -9.78 4.97
C ARG A 199 -12.32 -9.18 3.57
N TYR A 200 -11.18 -8.53 3.27
CA TYR A 200 -10.94 -7.91 1.97
C TYR A 200 -10.17 -8.87 1.06
N PHE A 201 -10.74 -9.14 -0.11
CA PHE A 201 -10.03 -9.88 -1.15
C PHE A 201 -9.08 -8.94 -1.91
N MET A 202 -9.59 -7.78 -2.31
CA MET A 202 -8.88 -6.73 -3.03
C MET A 202 -9.61 -5.41 -2.85
N TYR A 203 -8.87 -4.32 -2.79
CA TYR A 203 -9.33 -2.96 -2.48
C TYR A 203 -9.81 -2.78 -1.03
N MET A 204 -9.59 -1.61 -0.49
CA MET A 204 -9.93 -1.19 0.88
C MET A 204 -9.11 -1.84 2.00
N GLU A 205 -8.29 -2.88 1.73
CA GLU A 205 -7.36 -3.47 2.69
C GLU A 205 -6.29 -2.47 3.13
N ASP A 206 -5.79 -1.66 2.22
CA ASP A 206 -4.83 -0.57 2.47
C ASP A 206 -5.45 0.59 3.25
N TYR A 207 -6.70 0.95 2.94
CA TYR A 207 -7.49 1.94 3.69
C TYR A 207 -7.72 1.49 5.13
N ASP A 208 -8.12 0.25 5.30
CA ASP A 208 -8.34 -0.36 6.61
C ASP A 208 -7.05 -0.42 7.42
N LEU A 209 -5.94 -0.79 6.78
CA LEU A 209 -4.61 -0.83 7.39
C LEU A 209 -4.17 0.55 7.87
N CYS A 210 -4.22 1.57 7.00
CA CYS A 210 -3.89 2.95 7.35
C CYS A 210 -4.74 3.43 8.53
N ARG A 211 -6.03 3.12 8.52
CA ARG A 211 -6.94 3.53 9.58
C ARG A 211 -6.64 2.84 10.90
N GLN A 212 -6.31 1.55 10.91
CA GLN A 212 -5.91 0.83 12.12
C GLN A 212 -4.62 1.41 12.70
N ILE A 213 -3.60 1.66 11.86
CA ILE A 213 -2.33 2.28 12.25
C ILE A 213 -2.56 3.69 12.79
N GLY A 214 -3.36 4.50 12.09
CA GLY A 214 -3.63 5.91 12.41
C GLY A 214 -4.36 6.16 13.75
N LYS A 215 -4.79 5.10 14.45
CA LYS A 215 -5.34 5.21 15.81
C LYS A 215 -4.29 5.55 16.86
N LYS A 216 -3.05 5.09 16.68
CA LYS A 216 -1.98 5.22 17.67
C LYS A 216 -0.70 5.83 17.10
N TYR A 217 -0.49 5.70 15.80
CA TYR A 217 0.74 6.10 15.12
C TYR A 217 0.42 7.06 13.99
N ARG A 218 1.43 7.81 13.56
CA ARG A 218 1.32 8.67 12.39
C ARG A 218 1.42 7.84 11.12
N VAL A 219 0.63 8.22 10.12
CA VAL A 219 0.72 7.76 8.73
C VAL A 219 1.23 8.92 7.92
N VAL A 220 2.43 8.80 7.34
CA VAL A 220 3.20 9.94 6.81
C VAL A 220 3.47 9.79 5.32
N PHE A 221 3.18 10.83 4.57
CA PHE A 221 3.68 10.99 3.20
C PHE A 221 5.07 11.65 3.25
N TYR A 222 6.04 11.03 2.55
CA TYR A 222 7.45 11.40 2.56
C TYR A 222 7.98 11.60 1.13
N PRO A 223 8.00 12.85 0.61
CA PRO A 223 8.30 13.14 -0.80
C PRO A 223 9.76 12.99 -1.19
N GLU A 224 10.68 12.90 -0.21
CA GLU A 224 12.12 12.72 -0.48
C GLU A 224 12.44 11.30 -0.97
N ALA A 225 11.60 10.32 -0.62
CA ALA A 225 11.60 9.00 -1.24
C ALA A 225 10.68 9.01 -2.47
N LYS A 226 11.20 8.52 -3.59
CA LYS A 226 10.50 8.56 -4.89
C LYS A 226 10.42 7.15 -5.47
N ILE A 227 9.27 6.82 -6.04
CA ILE A 227 9.06 5.57 -6.76
C ILE A 227 8.33 5.82 -8.08
N ILE A 228 8.44 4.89 -9.00
CA ILE A 228 7.67 4.84 -10.24
C ILE A 228 6.69 3.67 -10.12
N HIS A 229 5.43 3.90 -10.44
CA HIS A 229 4.40 2.88 -10.47
C HIS A 229 3.86 2.74 -11.89
N GLU A 230 4.19 1.63 -12.56
CA GLU A 230 3.69 1.28 -13.90
C GLU A 230 2.20 0.88 -13.84
N HIS A 231 1.37 1.79 -13.37
CA HIS A 231 -0.03 1.54 -13.10
C HIS A 231 -0.82 1.19 -14.37
N GLY A 232 -1.07 -0.06 -14.58
CA GLY A 232 -2.07 -0.51 -15.54
C GLY A 232 -3.47 -0.20 -14.99
N LYS A 233 -4.09 0.94 -15.36
CA LYS A 233 -5.45 1.39 -14.96
C LYS A 233 -6.55 0.32 -15.10
N ALA A 234 -6.29 -0.89 -14.58
CA ALA A 234 -7.10 -2.09 -14.74
C ALA A 234 -8.47 -1.98 -14.05
N SER A 235 -8.54 -1.24 -12.92
CA SER A 235 -9.77 -1.11 -12.14
C SER A 235 -10.91 -0.37 -12.85
N TYR A 236 -10.60 0.43 -13.86
CA TYR A 236 -11.62 1.14 -14.66
C TYR A 236 -12.12 0.36 -15.87
N LYS A 237 -11.47 -0.77 -16.23
CA LYS A 237 -11.73 -1.49 -17.48
C LYS A 237 -12.59 -2.75 -17.33
N SER A 238 -12.87 -3.22 -16.09
CA SER A 238 -13.59 -4.48 -15.88
C SER A 238 -14.73 -4.33 -14.88
N TRP A 239 -15.95 -4.73 -15.30
CA TRP A 239 -17.11 -4.84 -14.42
C TRP A 239 -16.83 -5.72 -13.18
N LYS A 240 -16.09 -6.80 -13.35
CA LYS A 240 -15.68 -7.70 -12.24
C LYS A 240 -14.85 -6.96 -11.18
N MET A 241 -13.88 -6.13 -11.61
CA MET A 241 -13.05 -5.34 -10.70
C MET A 241 -13.87 -4.26 -9.99
N MET A 242 -14.80 -3.62 -10.71
CA MET A 242 -15.73 -2.65 -10.12
C MET A 242 -16.58 -3.29 -9.02
N MET A 243 -17.15 -4.46 -9.28
CA MET A 243 -17.96 -5.18 -8.29
C MET A 243 -17.15 -5.63 -7.07
N MET A 244 -15.88 -6.03 -7.25
CA MET A 244 -14.99 -6.31 -6.12
C MET A 244 -14.75 -5.06 -5.28
N HIS A 245 -14.50 -3.91 -5.91
CA HIS A 245 -14.33 -2.65 -5.20
C HIS A 245 -15.58 -2.27 -4.38
N VAL A 246 -16.78 -2.38 -4.97
CA VAL A 246 -18.03 -2.10 -4.27
C VAL A 246 -18.24 -3.06 -3.09
N LYS A 247 -18.01 -4.36 -3.28
CA LYS A 247 -18.10 -5.35 -2.19
C LYS A 247 -17.13 -5.03 -1.04
N SER A 248 -15.90 -4.64 -1.36
CA SER A 248 -14.91 -4.25 -0.34
C SER A 248 -15.29 -2.93 0.34
N ALA A 249 -15.83 -1.95 -0.39
CA ALA A 249 -16.34 -0.71 0.19
C ALA A 249 -17.50 -0.96 1.17
N ILE A 250 -18.43 -1.86 0.84
CA ILE A 250 -19.50 -2.27 1.75
C ILE A 250 -18.93 -2.88 3.04
N LYS A 251 -17.96 -3.79 2.93
CA LYS A 251 -17.28 -4.38 4.09
C LYS A 251 -16.56 -3.33 4.94
N TYR A 252 -15.93 -2.34 4.29
CA TYR A 252 -15.27 -1.23 4.96
C TYR A 252 -16.28 -0.39 5.77
N PHE A 253 -17.38 0.03 5.16
CA PHE A 253 -18.40 0.82 5.84
C PHE A 253 -19.15 0.04 6.92
N ASN A 254 -19.33 -1.28 6.75
CA ASN A 254 -19.88 -2.14 7.80
C ASN A 254 -18.94 -2.24 9.03
N LYS A 255 -17.64 -2.12 8.83
CA LYS A 255 -16.64 -2.11 9.93
C LYS A 255 -16.54 -0.75 10.60
N TRP A 256 -16.51 0.32 9.82
CA TRP A 256 -16.14 1.66 10.29
C TRP A 256 -17.29 2.66 10.40
N GLY A 257 -18.45 2.30 9.89
CA GLY A 257 -19.64 3.15 9.88
C GLY A 257 -19.93 3.79 8.53
N TRP A 258 -21.21 3.81 8.17
CA TRP A 258 -21.68 4.35 6.89
C TRP A 258 -21.76 5.89 6.91
N PHE A 259 -22.61 6.43 7.79
CA PHE A 259 -22.91 7.86 7.84
C PHE A 259 -22.36 8.50 9.12
N PHE A 260 -22.49 7.83 10.26
CA PHE A 260 -22.08 8.31 11.57
C PHE A 260 -20.70 7.73 11.93
N ASP A 261 -19.65 8.36 11.40
CA ASP A 261 -18.26 8.00 11.64
C ASP A 261 -17.50 9.24 12.15
N LYS A 262 -17.44 9.35 13.47
CA LYS A 262 -16.83 10.50 14.17
C LYS A 262 -15.32 10.60 13.85
N GLU A 263 -14.62 9.48 13.89
CA GLU A 263 -13.18 9.42 13.61
C GLU A 263 -12.86 9.92 12.20
N ARG A 264 -13.62 9.46 11.18
CA ARG A 264 -13.49 9.93 9.80
C ARG A 264 -13.63 11.46 9.72
N LYS A 265 -14.68 12.00 10.35
CA LYS A 265 -14.94 13.43 10.32
C LYS A 265 -13.82 14.23 10.97
N GLU A 266 -13.38 13.80 12.17
CA GLU A 266 -12.34 14.49 12.93
C GLU A 266 -11.01 14.48 12.22
N LYS A 267 -10.54 13.29 11.76
CA LYS A 267 -9.26 13.14 11.06
C LYS A 267 -9.22 13.88 9.73
N ASN A 268 -10.31 13.84 8.96
CA ASN A 268 -10.38 14.57 7.70
C ASN A 268 -10.33 16.08 7.90
N ILE A 269 -11.08 16.61 8.91
CA ILE A 269 -11.05 18.03 9.25
C ILE A 269 -9.66 18.46 9.75
N GLU A 270 -9.04 17.65 10.61
CA GLU A 270 -7.69 17.91 11.11
C GLU A 270 -6.68 18.02 9.97
N CYS A 271 -6.67 17.05 9.06
CA CYS A 271 -5.80 17.04 7.89
C CYS A 271 -6.03 18.27 6.99
N MET A 272 -7.29 18.57 6.67
CA MET A 272 -7.60 19.74 5.84
C MET A 272 -7.23 21.05 6.52
N LYS A 273 -7.54 21.25 7.81
CA LYS A 273 -7.19 22.47 8.54
C LYS A 273 -5.68 22.69 8.61
N LYS A 274 -4.90 21.61 8.73
CA LYS A 274 -3.45 21.70 8.86
C LYS A 274 -2.75 21.97 7.52
N TYR A 275 -3.26 21.42 6.42
CA TYR A 275 -2.51 21.38 5.16
C TYR A 275 -3.23 21.99 3.95
N LYS A 276 -4.55 22.11 3.92
CA LYS A 276 -5.30 22.76 2.85
C LYS A 276 -5.30 24.26 3.06
N LYS A 277 -4.59 24.98 2.19
CA LYS A 277 -4.56 26.47 2.17
C LYS A 277 -5.76 27.04 1.43
#